data_4d45b62219b8e4191650844592f3166b
#
_entry.id   4d45b62219b8e4191650844592f3166b
#
_cell.length_a   1.000
_cell.length_b   1.000
_cell.length_c   1.000
_cell.angle_alpha   90.00
_cell.angle_beta   90.00
_cell.angle_gamma   90.00
#
_symmetry.space_group_name_H-M   'P 1'
#
loop_
_entity.id
_entity.type
_entity.pdbx_description
1 polymer ?
#
loop_
_entity_poly.entity_id
_entity_poly.type
_entity_poly.pdbx_seq_one_letter_code
_entity_poly.pdbx_strand_id
1 'polypeptide(L)'
;MIDVLIVGGTWAPYGESVTDAFSRSLDLSRFAPRMIPYPAEYGGRMSYAESSAAGKTALLEAIAKSPNRVVVAGYSQGAAIAGDVAAEIGRGLWPELDIAACALIADPLRPTGEYVGTDPGGYGIAGQRWVPDIPTYWAAAPGDPITALPAGNALRLVADLSQYFCMSSPEAALAWGRSLVDTIVHRRVQRWWAPRNWSAWSGALAYARGYLTDGRHTVDYVRHGHAARLAETINREIA
;
A
#
# COMPACT_ATOMS: atom_id res chain seq x y z
N MET A 1 21.14 15.86 -4.54
CA MET A 1 20.11 15.05 -5.21
C MET A 1 19.58 14.03 -4.21
N ILE A 2 18.29 13.78 -4.19
CA ILE A 2 17.64 12.78 -3.33
C ILE A 2 17.00 11.74 -4.25
N ASP A 3 17.34 10.47 -4.09
CA ASP A 3 16.71 9.40 -4.87
C ASP A 3 15.32 9.11 -4.32
N VAL A 4 14.30 9.08 -5.18
CA VAL A 4 12.94 8.69 -4.81
C VAL A 4 12.67 7.31 -5.41
N LEU A 5 12.73 6.27 -4.57
CA LEU A 5 12.58 4.88 -4.98
C LEU A 5 11.09 4.51 -4.90
N ILE A 6 10.47 4.26 -6.06
CA ILE A 6 9.02 4.11 -6.18
C ILE A 6 8.66 2.65 -6.51
N VAL A 7 7.78 2.06 -5.72
CA VAL A 7 7.23 0.72 -5.94
C VAL A 7 5.81 0.85 -6.50
N GLY A 8 5.55 0.27 -7.67
CA GLY A 8 4.26 0.31 -8.36
C GLY A 8 3.18 -0.54 -7.68
N GLY A 9 1.94 -0.40 -8.14
CA GLY A 9 0.82 -1.22 -7.69
C GLY A 9 0.79 -2.61 -8.32
N THR A 10 -0.21 -3.40 -7.94
CA THR A 10 -0.47 -4.73 -8.52
C THR A 10 -0.61 -4.63 -10.05
N TRP A 11 0.03 -5.52 -10.78
CA TRP A 11 0.13 -5.58 -12.26
C TRP A 11 0.79 -4.37 -12.93
N ALA A 12 1.41 -3.49 -12.17
CA ALA A 12 2.10 -2.30 -12.67
C ALA A 12 3.57 -2.24 -12.21
N PRO A 13 4.41 -3.24 -12.53
CA PRO A 13 5.78 -3.34 -12.02
C PRO A 13 6.70 -2.20 -12.46
N TYR A 14 6.34 -1.48 -13.52
CA TYR A 14 7.11 -0.35 -14.06
C TYR A 14 6.42 1.01 -13.87
N GLY A 15 5.39 1.04 -13.04
CA GLY A 15 4.61 2.26 -12.76
C GLY A 15 3.33 2.36 -13.59
N GLU A 16 2.54 3.36 -13.25
CA GLU A 16 1.24 3.65 -13.81
C GLU A 16 0.87 5.12 -13.60
N SER A 17 -0.30 5.54 -14.08
CA SER A 17 -0.73 6.95 -14.06
C SER A 17 -0.64 7.63 -12.67
N VAL A 18 -0.83 6.88 -11.58
CA VAL A 18 -0.74 7.40 -10.21
C VAL A 18 0.72 7.69 -9.82
N THR A 19 1.63 6.74 -10.06
CA THR A 19 3.06 6.90 -9.79
C THR A 19 3.69 7.94 -10.72
N ASP A 20 3.22 8.03 -11.97
CA ASP A 20 3.62 9.06 -12.92
C ASP A 20 3.19 10.47 -12.46
N ALA A 21 1.94 10.62 -11.98
CA ALA A 21 1.46 11.90 -11.46
C ALA A 21 2.26 12.34 -10.23
N PHE A 22 2.58 11.42 -9.33
CA PHE A 22 3.46 11.68 -8.18
C PHE A 22 4.85 12.12 -8.65
N SER A 23 5.50 11.33 -9.52
CA SER A 23 6.86 11.60 -10.00
C SER A 23 6.99 12.94 -10.71
N ARG A 24 6.01 13.29 -11.57
CA ARG A 24 6.02 14.57 -12.31
C ARG A 24 5.79 15.80 -11.43
N SER A 25 5.21 15.62 -10.26
CA SER A 25 4.94 16.70 -9.30
C SER A 25 6.09 16.91 -8.30
N LEU A 26 7.11 16.06 -8.33
CA LEU A 26 8.35 16.28 -7.58
C LEU A 26 9.19 17.40 -8.22
N ASP A 27 9.91 18.13 -7.40
CA ASP A 27 10.94 19.08 -7.86
C ASP A 27 12.15 18.29 -8.39
N LEU A 28 12.19 18.07 -9.70
CA LEU A 28 13.23 17.28 -10.35
C LEU A 28 14.63 17.91 -10.31
N SER A 29 14.76 19.16 -9.85
CA SER A 29 16.06 19.77 -9.56
C SER A 29 16.69 19.20 -8.26
N ARG A 30 15.87 18.63 -7.38
CA ARG A 30 16.26 18.10 -6.06
C ARG A 30 16.05 16.60 -5.95
N PHE A 31 15.03 16.07 -6.59
CA PHE A 31 14.59 14.68 -6.48
C PHE A 31 14.77 13.92 -7.79
N ALA A 32 15.27 12.70 -7.71
CA ALA A 32 15.44 11.77 -8.84
C ALA A 32 14.50 10.56 -8.65
N PRO A 33 13.26 10.61 -9.20
CA PRO A 33 12.33 9.50 -9.11
C PRO A 33 12.78 8.32 -9.99
N ARG A 34 12.70 7.10 -9.43
CA ARG A 34 13.07 5.86 -10.10
C ARG A 34 12.15 4.72 -9.68
N MET A 35 11.56 4.03 -10.64
CA MET A 35 10.77 2.83 -10.39
C MET A 35 11.66 1.66 -9.94
N ILE A 36 11.19 0.90 -8.97
CA ILE A 36 11.80 -0.35 -8.50
C ILE A 36 10.98 -1.52 -9.04
N PRO A 37 11.49 -2.25 -10.04
CA PRO A 37 10.76 -3.37 -10.63
C PRO A 37 10.65 -4.54 -9.65
N TYR A 38 9.47 -5.17 -9.63
CA TYR A 38 9.20 -6.39 -8.89
C TYR A 38 8.07 -7.16 -9.61
N PRO A 39 7.71 -8.40 -9.23
CA PRO A 39 6.69 -9.17 -9.93
C PRO A 39 5.31 -8.50 -10.02
N ALA A 40 4.89 -7.73 -9.01
CA ALA A 40 3.61 -7.02 -8.95
C ALA A 40 2.38 -7.93 -9.16
N GLU A 41 2.46 -9.17 -8.71
CA GLU A 41 1.43 -10.20 -8.89
C GLU A 41 0.44 -10.26 -7.73
N TYR A 42 -0.79 -10.73 -8.04
CA TYR A 42 -1.83 -11.03 -7.08
C TYR A 42 -2.62 -12.27 -7.50
N GLY A 43 -2.17 -13.46 -7.07
CA GLY A 43 -2.88 -14.72 -7.30
C GLY A 43 -2.79 -15.32 -8.69
N GLY A 44 -2.02 -14.73 -9.60
CA GLY A 44 -1.74 -15.28 -10.93
C GLY A 44 -0.62 -16.31 -10.89
N ARG A 45 0.58 -15.91 -11.26
CA ARG A 45 1.79 -16.76 -11.21
C ARG A 45 2.36 -16.87 -9.81
N MET A 46 2.09 -15.88 -8.96
CA MET A 46 2.63 -15.72 -7.63
C MET A 46 1.53 -15.14 -6.71
N SER A 47 1.53 -15.52 -5.44
CA SER A 47 0.65 -14.91 -4.45
C SER A 47 1.03 -13.46 -4.18
N TYR A 48 0.11 -12.67 -3.61
CA TYR A 48 0.38 -11.32 -3.15
C TYR A 48 1.56 -11.30 -2.15
N ALA A 49 1.58 -12.25 -1.21
CA ALA A 49 2.61 -12.32 -0.18
C ALA A 49 4.01 -12.58 -0.77
N GLU A 50 4.14 -13.53 -1.70
CA GLU A 50 5.41 -13.82 -2.39
C GLU A 50 5.87 -12.64 -3.26
N SER A 51 4.94 -12.02 -4.00
CA SER A 51 5.22 -10.83 -4.80
C SER A 51 5.69 -9.67 -3.95
N SER A 52 5.02 -9.44 -2.80
CA SER A 52 5.40 -8.39 -1.85
C SER A 52 6.77 -8.65 -1.22
N ALA A 53 7.08 -9.89 -0.89
CA ALA A 53 8.41 -10.27 -0.37
C ALA A 53 9.52 -10.00 -1.40
N ALA A 54 9.28 -10.33 -2.67
CA ALA A 54 10.23 -10.02 -3.76
C ALA A 54 10.41 -8.51 -3.93
N GLY A 55 9.33 -7.74 -3.89
CA GLY A 55 9.37 -6.27 -3.96
C GLY A 55 10.11 -5.63 -2.79
N LYS A 56 9.93 -6.16 -1.59
CA LYS A 56 10.67 -5.74 -0.40
C LYS A 56 12.17 -5.95 -0.56
N THR A 57 12.59 -7.14 -1.02
CA THR A 57 14.00 -7.43 -1.29
C THR A 57 14.58 -6.46 -2.31
N ALA A 58 13.87 -6.23 -3.43
CA ALA A 58 14.31 -5.31 -4.47
C ALA A 58 14.44 -3.86 -3.95
N LEU A 59 13.53 -3.41 -3.10
CA LEU A 59 13.59 -2.07 -2.51
C LEU A 59 14.74 -1.93 -1.53
N LEU A 60 14.95 -2.89 -0.62
CA LEU A 60 16.09 -2.91 0.32
C LEU A 60 17.43 -2.87 -0.42
N GLU A 61 17.59 -3.67 -1.46
CA GLU A 61 18.79 -3.64 -2.31
C GLU A 61 18.97 -2.29 -3.00
N ALA A 62 17.89 -1.66 -3.46
CA ALA A 62 17.95 -0.37 -4.13
C ALA A 62 18.32 0.76 -3.16
N ILE A 63 17.86 0.71 -1.90
CA ILE A 63 18.27 1.62 -0.82
C ILE A 63 19.77 1.45 -0.55
N ALA A 64 20.22 0.21 -0.33
CA ALA A 64 21.62 -0.09 -0.03
C ALA A 64 22.60 0.34 -1.14
N LYS A 65 22.15 0.32 -2.40
CA LYS A 65 22.96 0.72 -3.56
C LYS A 65 22.89 2.20 -3.91
N SER A 66 21.99 2.96 -3.28
CA SER A 66 21.85 4.39 -3.55
C SER A 66 23.03 5.19 -2.97
N PRO A 67 23.71 6.01 -3.78
CA PRO A 67 24.76 6.90 -3.28
C PRO A 67 24.19 8.18 -2.66
N ASN A 68 22.88 8.41 -2.76
CA ASN A 68 22.18 9.60 -2.32
C ASN A 68 21.31 9.31 -1.10
N ARG A 69 20.84 10.36 -0.41
CA ARG A 69 19.71 10.23 0.52
C ARG A 69 18.50 9.67 -0.22
N VAL A 70 17.72 8.83 0.45
CA VAL A 70 16.62 8.11 -0.17
C VAL A 70 15.28 8.52 0.43
N VAL A 71 14.29 8.76 -0.42
CA VAL A 71 12.86 8.72 -0.08
C VAL A 71 12.30 7.44 -0.70
N VAL A 72 11.63 6.62 0.09
CA VAL A 72 10.89 5.48 -0.45
C VAL A 72 9.44 5.89 -0.72
N ALA A 73 8.88 5.44 -1.82
CA ALA A 73 7.50 5.73 -2.19
C ALA A 73 6.81 4.47 -2.73
N GLY A 74 5.49 4.42 -2.63
CA GLY A 74 4.75 3.31 -3.19
C GLY A 74 3.29 3.62 -3.42
N TYR A 75 2.67 2.85 -4.32
CA TYR A 75 1.25 2.90 -4.59
C TYR A 75 0.62 1.52 -4.40
N SER A 76 -0.52 1.45 -3.69
CA SER A 76 -1.30 0.22 -3.49
C SER A 76 -0.44 -0.91 -2.87
N GLN A 77 -0.21 -2.04 -3.55
CA GLN A 77 0.72 -3.09 -3.13
C GLN A 77 2.13 -2.52 -2.88
N GLY A 78 2.60 -1.63 -3.74
CA GLY A 78 3.87 -0.97 -3.56
C GLY A 78 3.91 -0.06 -2.32
N ALA A 79 2.78 0.54 -1.92
CA ALA A 79 2.69 1.29 -0.67
C ALA A 79 2.79 0.38 0.56
N ALA A 80 2.20 -0.82 0.51
CA ALA A 80 2.42 -1.82 1.55
C ALA A 80 3.91 -2.17 1.68
N ILE A 81 4.57 -2.46 0.55
CA ILE A 81 6.00 -2.81 0.51
C ILE A 81 6.87 -1.67 1.04
N ALA A 82 6.72 -0.45 0.49
CA ALA A 82 7.52 0.71 0.89
C ALA A 82 7.35 1.07 2.36
N GLY A 83 6.12 1.02 2.85
CA GLY A 83 5.83 1.29 4.24
C GLY A 83 6.32 0.20 5.21
N ASP A 84 6.31 -1.09 4.81
CA ASP A 84 6.89 -2.17 5.61
C ASP A 84 8.40 -2.01 5.73
N VAL A 85 9.08 -1.70 4.62
CA VAL A 85 10.53 -1.38 4.62
C VAL A 85 10.81 -0.19 5.52
N ALA A 86 10.06 0.91 5.38
CA ALA A 86 10.24 2.09 6.23
C ALA A 86 10.01 1.76 7.72
N ALA A 87 8.98 0.99 8.04
CA ALA A 87 8.70 0.58 9.42
C ALA A 87 9.79 -0.33 10.01
N GLU A 88 10.42 -1.17 9.21
CA GLU A 88 11.52 -2.02 9.64
C GLU A 88 12.81 -1.23 9.85
N ILE A 89 13.14 -0.30 8.95
CA ILE A 89 14.29 0.61 9.12
C ILE A 89 14.08 1.46 10.37
N GLY A 90 12.91 2.06 10.54
CA GLY A 90 12.59 2.88 11.72
C GLY A 90 12.60 2.10 13.06
N ARG A 91 12.41 0.77 13.03
CA ARG A 91 12.60 -0.10 14.21
C ARG A 91 14.06 -0.56 14.41
N GLY A 92 14.98 -0.15 13.54
CA GLY A 92 16.38 -0.54 13.61
C GLY A 92 16.66 -1.99 13.16
N LEU A 93 15.76 -2.62 12.39
CA LEU A 93 15.99 -3.98 11.87
C LEU A 93 17.03 -4.01 10.74
N TRP A 94 17.32 -2.84 10.16
CA TRP A 94 18.32 -2.63 9.11
C TRP A 94 19.23 -1.46 9.52
N PRO A 95 20.11 -1.65 10.51
CA PRO A 95 20.88 -0.54 11.10
C PRO A 95 21.87 0.11 10.10
N GLU A 96 22.18 -0.57 9.01
CA GLU A 96 23.02 -0.06 7.92
C GLU A 96 22.25 0.79 6.88
N LEU A 97 20.91 0.80 6.94
CA LEU A 97 20.07 1.54 6.00
C LEU A 97 19.44 2.75 6.66
N ASP A 98 19.40 3.86 5.92
CA ASP A 98 18.72 5.09 6.31
C ASP A 98 17.87 5.62 5.16
N ILE A 99 16.70 6.17 5.49
CA ILE A 99 15.82 6.83 4.54
C ILE A 99 15.31 8.15 5.09
N ALA A 100 15.25 9.17 4.25
CA ALA A 100 14.83 10.52 4.63
C ALA A 100 13.32 10.63 4.91
N ALA A 101 12.51 9.87 4.18
CA ALA A 101 11.06 9.85 4.34
C ALA A 101 10.42 8.65 3.61
N CYS A 102 9.12 8.43 3.89
CA CYS A 102 8.27 7.47 3.22
C CYS A 102 7.01 8.15 2.70
N ALA A 103 6.67 7.94 1.41
CA ALA A 103 5.50 8.51 0.75
C ALA A 103 4.58 7.40 0.22
N LEU A 104 3.38 7.28 0.79
CA LEU A 104 2.49 6.16 0.57
C LEU A 104 1.18 6.60 -0.08
N ILE A 105 0.88 6.06 -1.25
CA ILE A 105 -0.33 6.34 -2.03
C ILE A 105 -1.23 5.12 -1.98
N ALA A 106 -2.49 5.28 -1.54
CA ALA A 106 -3.46 4.19 -1.42
C ALA A 106 -2.96 3.00 -0.58
N ASP A 107 -2.28 3.28 0.52
CA ASP A 107 -1.68 2.25 1.38
C ASP A 107 -2.76 1.35 2.01
N PRO A 108 -2.71 0.01 1.79
CA PRO A 108 -3.63 -0.93 2.41
C PRO A 108 -3.43 -1.06 3.94
N LEU A 109 -2.39 -0.46 4.50
CA LEU A 109 -2.08 -0.47 5.93
C LEU A 109 -2.09 0.95 6.54
N ARG A 110 -2.73 1.92 5.88
CA ARG A 110 -2.79 3.31 6.37
C ARG A 110 -3.45 3.38 7.76
N PRO A 111 -2.82 4.01 8.76
CA PRO A 111 -3.44 4.24 10.06
C PRO A 111 -4.61 5.24 9.99
N THR A 112 -5.54 5.12 10.92
CA THR A 112 -6.60 6.12 11.13
C THR A 112 -5.97 7.48 11.47
N GLY A 113 -6.47 8.55 10.83
CA GLY A 113 -6.00 9.92 11.10
C GLY A 113 -4.73 10.32 10.33
N GLU A 114 -4.08 9.40 9.61
CA GLU A 114 -2.90 9.68 8.80
C GLU A 114 -3.30 9.96 7.35
N TYR A 115 -3.10 11.21 6.91
CA TYR A 115 -3.39 11.64 5.53
C TYR A 115 -2.79 13.00 5.20
N VAL A 116 -2.56 13.24 3.93
CA VAL A 116 -2.23 14.55 3.34
C VAL A 116 -3.48 15.12 2.67
N GLY A 117 -3.87 16.32 3.05
CA GLY A 117 -5.04 17.01 2.49
C GLY A 117 -6.32 16.74 3.26
N THR A 118 -7.35 16.22 2.61
CA THR A 118 -8.67 15.98 3.21
C THR A 118 -8.73 14.60 3.88
N ASP A 119 -9.33 14.52 5.06
CA ASP A 119 -9.55 13.26 5.76
C ASP A 119 -10.43 12.31 4.92
N PRO A 120 -9.89 11.16 4.49
CA PRO A 120 -10.65 10.17 3.73
C PRO A 120 -11.55 9.30 4.61
N GLY A 121 -11.43 9.39 5.93
CA GLY A 121 -12.02 8.48 6.90
C GLY A 121 -11.40 7.08 6.91
N GLY A 122 -11.90 6.21 7.78
CA GLY A 122 -11.49 4.81 7.87
C GLY A 122 -9.98 4.59 8.02
N TYR A 123 -9.52 3.40 7.61
CA TYR A 123 -8.12 2.99 7.61
C TYR A 123 -7.88 1.89 6.56
N GLY A 124 -6.63 1.50 6.35
CA GLY A 124 -6.24 0.51 5.36
C GLY A 124 -6.99 -0.82 5.46
N ILE A 125 -7.32 -1.46 4.35
CA ILE A 125 -8.08 -2.72 4.28
C ILE A 125 -7.38 -3.87 5.01
N ALA A 126 -6.05 -3.91 4.97
CA ALA A 126 -5.22 -4.93 5.63
C ALA A 126 -4.83 -4.59 7.08
N GLY A 127 -5.36 -3.48 7.63
CA GLY A 127 -5.07 -3.07 9.00
C GLY A 127 -4.42 -1.71 9.10
N GLN A 128 -3.59 -1.53 10.12
CA GLN A 128 -2.90 -0.28 10.39
C GLN A 128 -1.42 -0.56 10.69
N ARG A 129 -0.52 0.17 10.06
CA ARG A 129 0.92 0.10 10.26
C ARG A 129 1.46 1.44 10.70
N TRP A 130 2.17 1.47 11.81
CA TRP A 130 2.93 2.62 12.27
C TRP A 130 4.37 2.52 11.79
N VAL A 131 4.90 3.63 11.30
CA VAL A 131 6.29 3.78 10.87
C VAL A 131 6.99 4.65 11.92
N PRO A 132 7.77 4.07 12.85
CA PRO A 132 8.49 4.84 13.85
C PRO A 132 9.71 5.54 13.24
N ASP A 133 10.06 6.70 13.80
CA ASP A 133 11.30 7.44 13.55
C ASP A 133 11.59 7.88 12.10
N ILE A 134 10.68 7.58 11.17
CA ILE A 134 10.76 7.97 9.76
C ILE A 134 9.57 8.89 9.42
N PRO A 135 9.79 10.12 8.95
CA PRO A 135 8.72 10.97 8.43
C PRO A 135 7.93 10.24 7.33
N THR A 136 6.64 10.00 7.57
CA THR A 136 5.82 9.22 6.64
C THR A 136 4.54 9.99 6.31
N TYR A 137 4.20 10.02 5.02
CA TYR A 137 3.08 10.79 4.49
C TYR A 137 2.17 9.89 3.66
N TRP A 138 0.85 10.00 3.85
CA TRP A 138 -0.15 9.17 3.18
C TRP A 138 -1.08 9.99 2.30
N ALA A 139 -1.16 9.65 1.02
CA ALA A 139 -2.22 10.10 0.13
C ALA A 139 -3.32 9.05 0.08
N ALA A 140 -4.55 9.46 0.44
CA ALA A 140 -5.70 8.58 0.49
C ALA A 140 -6.93 9.29 -0.09
N ALA A 141 -7.61 8.64 -1.04
CA ALA A 141 -8.84 9.15 -1.62
C ALA A 141 -10.07 8.74 -0.77
N PRO A 142 -11.02 9.65 -0.52
CA PRO A 142 -12.27 9.30 0.15
C PRO A 142 -13.03 8.20 -0.61
N GLY A 143 -13.43 7.15 0.12
CA GLY A 143 -14.15 6.02 -0.46
C GLY A 143 -13.31 5.01 -1.22
N ASP A 144 -11.98 5.14 -1.26
CA ASP A 144 -11.10 4.10 -1.72
C ASP A 144 -11.11 2.92 -0.73
N PRO A 145 -11.57 1.71 -1.16
CA PRO A 145 -11.70 0.57 -0.27
C PRO A 145 -10.35 0.06 0.26
N ILE A 146 -9.26 0.34 -0.43
CA ILE A 146 -7.94 -0.16 -0.05
C ILE A 146 -7.39 0.64 1.13
N THR A 147 -7.52 1.95 1.12
CA THR A 147 -6.86 2.82 2.11
C THR A 147 -7.82 3.56 3.06
N ALA A 148 -9.11 3.63 2.74
CA ALA A 148 -10.10 4.39 3.48
C ALA A 148 -11.35 3.55 3.85
N LEU A 149 -11.14 2.28 4.20
CA LEU A 149 -12.22 1.37 4.52
C LEU A 149 -12.72 1.60 5.96
N PRO A 150 -14.02 1.80 6.17
CA PRO A 150 -14.59 1.94 7.52
C PRO A 150 -14.30 0.75 8.42
N ALA A 151 -14.21 0.98 9.72
CA ALA A 151 -14.08 -0.07 10.72
C ALA A 151 -15.24 -1.07 10.59
N GLY A 152 -14.94 -2.37 10.76
CA GLY A 152 -15.95 -3.43 10.71
C GLY A 152 -16.48 -3.77 9.32
N ASN A 153 -15.94 -3.21 8.24
CA ASN A 153 -16.35 -3.57 6.88
C ASN A 153 -15.91 -4.99 6.51
N ALA A 154 -16.82 -5.77 5.90
CA ALA A 154 -16.62 -7.18 5.57
C ALA A 154 -15.49 -7.41 4.51
N LEU A 155 -15.14 -6.40 3.71
CA LEU A 155 -14.04 -6.51 2.73
C LEU A 155 -12.67 -6.77 3.37
N ARG A 156 -12.47 -6.42 4.66
CA ARG A 156 -11.24 -6.76 5.38
C ARG A 156 -10.98 -8.25 5.42
N LEU A 157 -12.03 -9.04 5.64
CA LEU A 157 -11.93 -10.50 5.63
C LEU A 157 -11.48 -11.03 4.26
N VAL A 158 -11.99 -10.43 3.17
CA VAL A 158 -11.60 -10.83 1.82
C VAL A 158 -10.10 -10.55 1.59
N ALA A 159 -9.60 -9.40 2.04
CA ALA A 159 -8.18 -9.08 1.95
C ALA A 159 -7.32 -10.07 2.75
N ASP A 160 -7.71 -10.36 4.00
CA ASP A 160 -6.99 -11.33 4.87
C ASP A 160 -6.93 -12.72 4.25
N LEU A 161 -8.02 -13.18 3.61
CA LEU A 161 -8.10 -14.51 3.02
C LEU A 161 -7.37 -14.62 1.67
N SER A 162 -7.29 -13.54 0.90
CA SER A 162 -6.75 -13.58 -0.45
C SER A 162 -5.25 -13.34 -0.56
N GLN A 163 -4.58 -12.85 0.47
CA GLN A 163 -3.15 -12.52 0.41
C GLN A 163 -2.23 -13.69 0.07
N TYR A 164 -2.63 -14.92 0.41
CA TYR A 164 -1.89 -16.15 0.10
C TYR A 164 -2.51 -16.95 -1.05
N PHE A 165 -3.57 -16.41 -1.67
CA PHE A 165 -4.22 -17.08 -2.77
C PHE A 165 -3.31 -17.08 -3.99
N CYS A 166 -3.05 -18.30 -4.53
CA CYS A 166 -2.37 -18.48 -5.80
C CYS A 166 -2.83 -19.82 -6.40
N MET A 167 -3.12 -19.83 -7.68
CA MET A 167 -3.54 -21.04 -8.39
C MET A 167 -2.37 -21.77 -9.07
N SER A 168 -1.15 -21.30 -8.91
CA SER A 168 0.00 -21.78 -9.68
C SER A 168 0.69 -23.01 -9.11
N SER A 169 0.50 -23.35 -7.82
CA SER A 169 1.13 -24.53 -7.22
C SER A 169 0.36 -25.12 -6.04
N PRO A 170 0.57 -26.43 -5.72
CA PRO A 170 0.03 -27.07 -4.52
C PRO A 170 0.50 -26.43 -3.21
N GLU A 171 1.73 -25.95 -3.17
CA GLU A 171 2.33 -25.27 -2.00
C GLU A 171 1.62 -23.93 -1.73
N ALA A 172 1.29 -23.17 -2.78
CA ALA A 172 0.53 -21.94 -2.68
C ALA A 172 -0.90 -22.20 -2.17
N ALA A 173 -1.56 -23.27 -2.62
CA ALA A 173 -2.87 -23.70 -2.11
C ALA A 173 -2.79 -24.11 -0.62
N LEU A 174 -1.72 -24.77 -0.19
CA LEU A 174 -1.47 -25.10 1.21
C LEU A 174 -1.21 -23.85 2.07
N ALA A 175 -0.44 -22.88 1.58
CA ALA A 175 -0.20 -21.61 2.26
C ALA A 175 -1.50 -20.83 2.45
N TRP A 176 -2.35 -20.79 1.44
CA TRP A 176 -3.69 -20.22 1.54
C TRP A 176 -4.56 -20.94 2.56
N GLY A 177 -4.61 -22.29 2.54
CA GLY A 177 -5.33 -23.09 3.52
C GLY A 177 -4.89 -22.84 4.96
N ARG A 178 -3.57 -22.71 5.22
CA ARG A 178 -3.04 -22.37 6.54
C ARG A 178 -3.46 -20.98 7.00
N SER A 179 -3.41 -19.99 6.11
CA SER A 179 -3.86 -18.62 6.40
C SER A 179 -5.35 -18.59 6.74
N LEU A 180 -6.17 -19.38 6.02
CA LEU A 180 -7.60 -19.52 6.28
C LEU A 180 -7.86 -20.09 7.69
N VAL A 181 -7.16 -21.17 8.05
CA VAL A 181 -7.26 -21.80 9.39
C VAL A 181 -6.82 -20.82 10.48
N ASP A 182 -5.69 -20.12 10.29
CA ASP A 182 -5.20 -19.13 11.24
C ASP A 182 -6.20 -17.99 11.46
N THR A 183 -6.77 -17.47 10.38
CA THR A 183 -7.81 -16.42 10.42
C THR A 183 -9.06 -16.88 11.19
N ILE A 184 -9.49 -18.12 11.01
CA ILE A 184 -10.65 -18.72 11.70
C ILE A 184 -10.33 -18.93 13.19
N VAL A 185 -9.18 -19.54 13.49
CA VAL A 185 -8.75 -19.89 14.88
C VAL A 185 -8.59 -18.65 15.74
N HIS A 186 -8.00 -17.59 15.21
CA HIS A 186 -7.80 -16.31 15.92
C HIS A 186 -9.06 -15.43 15.94
N ARG A 187 -10.22 -15.94 15.53
CA ARG A 187 -11.52 -15.24 15.53
C ARG A 187 -11.50 -13.90 14.79
N ARG A 188 -10.62 -13.73 13.81
CA ARG A 188 -10.59 -12.56 12.95
C ARG A 188 -11.78 -12.50 12.00
N VAL A 189 -12.52 -13.62 11.87
CA VAL A 189 -13.72 -13.72 11.04
C VAL A 189 -14.88 -13.01 11.74
N GLN A 190 -15.35 -11.92 11.15
CA GLN A 190 -16.60 -11.30 11.57
C GLN A 190 -17.77 -12.24 11.21
N ARG A 191 -18.75 -12.37 12.12
CA ARG A 191 -20.00 -13.13 11.85
C ARG A 191 -20.88 -12.35 10.88
N TRP A 192 -20.47 -12.28 9.62
CA TRP A 192 -21.11 -11.51 8.56
C TRP A 192 -22.55 -11.98 8.26
N TRP A 193 -22.93 -13.23 8.54
CA TRP A 193 -24.27 -13.78 8.39
C TRP A 193 -25.27 -13.30 9.46
N ALA A 194 -24.83 -12.58 10.49
CA ALA A 194 -25.74 -12.05 11.50
C ALA A 194 -26.55 -10.87 10.91
N PRO A 195 -27.90 -10.82 11.12
CA PRO A 195 -28.77 -9.75 10.58
C PRO A 195 -28.33 -8.35 10.94
N ARG A 196 -27.71 -8.16 12.12
CA ARG A 196 -27.14 -6.87 12.57
C ARG A 196 -26.01 -6.34 11.68
N ASN A 197 -25.42 -7.17 10.83
CA ASN A 197 -24.30 -6.81 9.95
C ASN A 197 -24.75 -6.53 8.49
N TRP A 198 -26.05 -6.49 8.21
CA TRP A 198 -26.56 -6.25 6.85
C TRP A 198 -26.20 -4.85 6.32
N SER A 199 -26.16 -3.84 7.19
CA SER A 199 -25.64 -2.51 6.81
C SER A 199 -24.17 -2.52 6.42
N ALA A 200 -23.36 -3.43 7.01
CA ALA A 200 -21.96 -3.64 6.65
C ALA A 200 -21.83 -4.26 5.24
N TRP A 201 -22.79 -5.09 4.81
CA TRP A 201 -22.82 -5.69 3.47
C TRP A 201 -23.17 -4.68 2.38
N SER A 202 -24.16 -3.80 2.60
CA SER A 202 -24.47 -2.74 1.63
C SER A 202 -23.28 -1.79 1.49
N GLY A 203 -22.59 -1.47 2.59
CA GLY A 203 -21.35 -0.71 2.58
C GLY A 203 -20.22 -1.45 1.85
N ALA A 204 -20.02 -2.76 2.08
CA ALA A 204 -19.03 -3.57 1.39
C ALA A 204 -19.24 -3.59 -0.12
N LEU A 205 -20.50 -3.76 -0.57
CA LEU A 205 -20.84 -3.72 -2.00
C LEU A 205 -20.53 -2.36 -2.64
N ALA A 206 -20.85 -1.25 -1.94
CA ALA A 206 -20.56 0.11 -2.44
C ALA A 206 -19.05 0.33 -2.59
N TYR A 207 -18.25 -0.14 -1.62
CA TYR A 207 -16.79 -0.05 -1.70
C TYR A 207 -16.19 -0.98 -2.76
N ALA A 208 -16.69 -2.19 -2.92
CA ALA A 208 -16.27 -3.09 -3.99
C ALA A 208 -16.52 -2.49 -5.38
N ARG A 209 -17.68 -1.82 -5.58
CA ARG A 209 -17.98 -1.06 -6.81
C ARG A 209 -16.97 0.10 -7.00
N GLY A 210 -16.65 0.83 -5.93
CA GLY A 210 -15.65 1.90 -5.97
C GLY A 210 -14.30 1.42 -6.49
N TYR A 211 -13.89 0.20 -6.14
CA TYR A 211 -12.67 -0.42 -6.63
C TYR A 211 -12.77 -0.88 -8.09
N LEU A 212 -13.86 -1.59 -8.43
CA LEU A 212 -13.99 -2.29 -9.72
C LEU A 212 -14.44 -1.38 -10.87
N THR A 213 -15.29 -0.37 -10.59
CA THR A 213 -15.97 0.39 -11.65
C THR A 213 -15.79 1.90 -11.58
N ASP A 214 -15.67 2.48 -10.37
CA ASP A 214 -15.73 3.93 -10.19
C ASP A 214 -14.35 4.61 -10.22
N GLY A 215 -13.25 3.83 -10.33
CA GLY A 215 -11.88 4.35 -10.43
C GLY A 215 -11.36 5.04 -9.17
N ARG A 216 -12.00 4.84 -8.00
CA ARG A 216 -11.61 5.51 -6.73
C ARG A 216 -10.22 5.13 -6.27
N HIS A 217 -9.78 3.92 -6.62
CA HIS A 217 -8.43 3.44 -6.30
C HIS A 217 -7.36 3.91 -7.28
N THR A 218 -7.74 4.41 -8.47
CA THR A 218 -6.80 4.81 -9.52
C THR A 218 -7.03 6.25 -10.00
N VAL A 219 -8.14 6.46 -10.70
CA VAL A 219 -8.46 7.73 -11.39
C VAL A 219 -8.53 8.90 -10.42
N ASP A 220 -9.11 8.71 -9.23
CA ASP A 220 -9.29 9.78 -8.25
C ASP A 220 -7.96 10.33 -7.72
N TYR A 221 -6.91 9.50 -7.62
CA TYR A 221 -5.59 9.94 -7.18
C TYR A 221 -4.95 10.93 -8.14
N VAL A 222 -5.23 10.79 -9.42
CA VAL A 222 -4.76 11.72 -10.47
C VAL A 222 -5.73 12.89 -10.61
N ARG A 223 -7.04 12.62 -10.82
CA ARG A 223 -8.07 13.63 -11.12
C ARG A 223 -8.24 14.66 -9.99
N HIS A 224 -8.21 14.21 -8.73
CA HIS A 224 -8.37 15.08 -7.57
C HIS A 224 -7.03 15.51 -6.95
N GLY A 225 -5.92 15.22 -7.62
CA GLY A 225 -4.58 15.69 -7.27
C GLY A 225 -4.02 15.10 -5.97
N HIS A 226 -4.49 13.93 -5.50
CA HIS A 226 -3.97 13.32 -4.28
C HIS A 226 -2.49 12.94 -4.41
N ALA A 227 -2.09 12.36 -5.56
CA ALA A 227 -0.71 12.00 -5.83
C ALA A 227 0.20 13.24 -5.94
N ALA A 228 -0.26 14.29 -6.65
CA ALA A 228 0.47 15.54 -6.78
C ALA A 228 0.66 16.23 -5.42
N ARG A 229 -0.39 16.31 -4.61
CA ARG A 229 -0.32 16.92 -3.26
C ARG A 229 0.66 16.19 -2.34
N LEU A 230 0.78 14.85 -2.45
CA LEU A 230 1.79 14.11 -1.72
C LEU A 230 3.20 14.50 -2.17
N ALA A 231 3.45 14.62 -3.48
CA ALA A 231 4.72 15.07 -4.01
C ALA A 231 5.06 16.50 -3.55
N GLU A 232 4.08 17.41 -3.56
CA GLU A 232 4.25 18.77 -3.02
C GLU A 232 4.61 18.77 -1.53
N THR A 233 4.04 17.83 -0.76
CA THR A 233 4.41 17.65 0.65
C THR A 233 5.87 17.19 0.77
N ILE A 234 6.31 16.21 -0.03
CA ILE A 234 7.71 15.79 -0.07
C ILE A 234 8.62 16.94 -0.48
N ASN A 235 8.24 17.72 -1.49
CA ASN A 235 9.01 18.90 -1.93
C ASN A 235 9.20 19.93 -0.81
N ARG A 236 8.22 20.11 0.07
CA ARG A 236 8.26 21.08 1.16
C ARG A 236 8.98 20.56 2.41
N GLU A 237 8.74 19.32 2.79
CA GLU A 237 9.17 18.77 4.09
C GLU A 237 10.57 18.16 4.03
N ILE A 238 11.03 17.70 2.86
CA ILE A 238 12.31 17.01 2.72
C ILE A 238 13.32 17.95 2.05
N ALA A 239 14.28 18.38 2.86
CA ALA A 239 15.35 19.31 2.43
C ALA A 239 16.58 18.54 1.90
#